data_e8080a15645506db62b82469dce80791
#
_entry.id   e8080a15645506db62b82469dce80791
#
_cell.length_a   1.000
_cell.length_b   1.000
_cell.length_c   1.000
_cell.angle_alpha   90.00
_cell.angle_beta   90.00
_cell.angle_gamma   90.00
#
_symmetry.space_group_name_H-M   'P 1'
#
loop_
_entity.id
_entity.type
_entity.pdbx_description
1 polymer ?
#
loop_
_entity_poly.entity_id
_entity_poly.type
_entity_poly.pdbx_seq_one_letter_code
_entity_poly.pdbx_strand_id
1 'polypeptide(L)'
;VAPSRGLGDVYKRQSMDSEIPYGGMTEWKLQKGFGNEKKEIKVIRLRPEKDDSDTQSAMNYAIRTGAKKIVIFGVTGNRVDHLMANFGLLVLAQNQGAEVTLVDRYNYMKLISDGTVLKKSEQFGKYVSFFPFGGNVTDLTLEGFKYPLSNYCLTAADSGLTVSNEIISEHALSLIHISE
;
A
#
# COMPACT_ATOMS: atom_id res chain seq x y z
N VAL A 1 -6.35 20.65 14.16
CA VAL A 1 -6.17 19.52 13.23
C VAL A 1 -4.93 18.76 13.66
N ALA A 2 -5.09 17.53 14.14
CA ALA A 2 -3.94 16.68 14.41
C ALA A 2 -3.25 16.39 13.07
N PRO A 3 -1.95 16.66 12.92
CA PRO A 3 -1.25 16.36 11.67
C PRO A 3 -1.28 14.86 11.41
N SER A 4 -1.53 14.49 10.16
CA SER A 4 -1.39 13.11 9.71
C SER A 4 0.02 12.62 10.07
N ARG A 5 0.10 11.63 10.95
CA ARG A 5 1.38 11.06 11.39
C ARG A 5 1.83 9.97 10.41
N GLY A 6 1.97 10.34 9.13
CA GLY A 6 2.59 9.47 8.14
C GLY A 6 4.12 9.56 8.21
N LEU A 7 4.79 8.61 7.61
CA LEU A 7 6.27 8.62 7.45
C LEU A 7 6.79 9.98 6.92
N GLY A 8 6.00 10.67 6.08
CA GLY A 8 6.32 12.01 5.58
C GLY A 8 6.44 13.07 6.68
N ASP A 9 5.61 13.02 7.72
CA ASP A 9 5.64 14.01 8.80
C ASP A 9 6.82 13.84 9.76
N VAL A 10 7.31 12.63 9.92
CA VAL A 10 8.52 12.37 10.71
C VAL A 10 9.74 13.03 10.02
N TYR A 11 9.78 13.01 8.70
CA TYR A 11 10.86 13.66 7.94
C TYR A 11 10.72 15.19 7.89
N LYS A 12 9.51 15.74 7.84
CA LYS A 12 9.27 17.20 7.83
C LYS A 12 9.72 17.88 9.12
N ARG A 13 9.57 17.22 10.27
CA ARG A 13 9.96 17.79 11.58
C ARG A 13 11.47 17.83 11.82
N GLN A 14 12.27 17.12 11.05
CA GLN A 14 13.73 17.06 11.22
C GLN A 14 14.49 17.92 10.21
N SER A 15 13.80 18.63 9.32
CA SER A 15 14.45 19.53 8.37
C SER A 15 14.74 20.87 9.02
N MET A 16 15.94 21.03 9.54
CA MET A 16 16.47 22.32 9.93
C MET A 16 17.24 22.95 8.77
N ASP A 17 16.88 24.18 8.49
CA ASP A 17 17.59 25.22 7.76
C ASP A 17 18.80 24.84 6.91
N SER A 18 18.54 24.44 5.67
CA SER A 18 19.54 24.53 4.61
C SER A 18 18.87 24.65 3.25
N GLU A 19 19.37 25.54 2.45
CA GLU A 19 18.95 25.73 1.07
C GLU A 19 19.16 24.44 0.27
N ILE A 20 18.09 23.99 -0.41
CA ILE A 20 18.13 22.77 -1.23
C ILE A 20 18.49 23.21 -2.66
N PRO A 21 19.53 22.64 -3.26
CA PRO A 21 19.82 22.89 -4.66
C PRO A 21 18.66 22.45 -5.56
N TYR A 22 18.41 23.24 -6.59
CA TYR A 22 17.40 22.97 -7.59
C TYR A 22 17.74 21.64 -8.32
N GLY A 23 16.97 20.58 -8.16
CA GLY A 23 17.11 19.35 -8.94
C GLY A 23 17.09 18.02 -8.19
N GLY A 24 17.09 17.93 -6.86
CA GLY A 24 17.31 16.62 -6.26
C GLY A 24 16.73 16.39 -4.87
N MET A 25 16.70 15.14 -4.50
CA MET A 25 16.65 14.71 -3.11
C MET A 25 18.00 15.02 -2.47
N THR A 26 18.02 15.68 -1.31
CA THR A 26 19.24 15.90 -0.53
C THR A 26 19.35 14.85 0.55
N GLU A 27 20.44 14.09 0.55
CA GLU A 27 20.71 13.09 1.57
C GLU A 27 21.46 13.72 2.75
N TRP A 28 20.98 13.44 3.96
CA TRP A 28 21.60 13.88 5.21
C TRP A 28 21.88 12.69 6.09
N LYS A 29 23.01 12.74 6.75
CA LYS A 29 23.35 11.75 7.80
C LYS A 29 23.16 12.39 9.16
N LEU A 30 22.16 11.94 9.90
CA LEU A 30 21.92 12.34 11.28
C LEU A 30 22.43 11.26 12.22
N GLN A 31 23.30 11.63 13.16
CA GLN A 31 23.67 10.73 14.26
C GLN A 31 22.69 10.93 15.40
N LYS A 32 21.81 9.95 15.65
CA LYS A 32 20.92 9.95 16.80
C LYS A 32 21.29 8.79 17.71
N GLY A 33 21.65 9.08 18.94
CA GLY A 33 21.91 8.05 19.94
C GLY A 33 20.60 7.53 20.53
N PHE A 34 20.35 6.23 20.38
CA PHE A 34 19.38 5.50 21.18
C PHE A 34 20.18 4.50 22.03
N GLY A 35 20.32 4.77 23.33
CA GLY A 35 21.17 3.98 24.19
C GLY A 35 22.67 4.17 23.87
N ASN A 36 23.45 3.11 24.00
CA ASN A 36 24.90 3.14 23.76
C ASN A 36 25.33 2.98 22.29
N GLU A 37 24.35 2.83 21.33
CA GLU A 37 24.66 2.69 19.91
C GLU A 37 24.36 4.00 19.16
N LYS A 38 25.37 4.54 18.48
CA LYS A 38 25.19 5.63 17.51
C LYS A 38 24.72 5.01 16.20
N LYS A 39 23.42 5.10 15.90
CA LYS A 39 22.90 4.75 14.57
C LYS A 39 22.95 5.96 13.64
N GLU A 40 23.55 5.77 12.48
CA GLU A 40 23.52 6.74 11.39
C GLU A 40 22.13 6.70 10.74
N ILE A 41 21.41 7.83 10.77
CA ILE A 41 20.11 7.97 10.14
C ILE A 41 20.29 8.78 8.87
N LYS A 42 19.95 8.18 7.75
CA LYS A 42 19.89 8.87 6.46
C LYS A 42 18.58 9.66 6.37
N VAL A 43 18.67 10.96 6.20
CA VAL A 43 17.52 11.84 6.00
C VAL A 43 17.48 12.29 4.54
N ILE A 44 16.31 12.14 3.91
CA ILE A 44 16.06 12.58 2.54
C ILE A 44 15.03 13.69 2.59
N ARG A 45 15.40 14.88 2.12
CA ARG A 45 14.49 16.00 2.02
C ARG A 45 13.86 16.04 0.63
N LEU A 46 12.54 16.11 0.58
CA LEU A 46 11.78 16.22 -0.65
C LEU A 46 11.44 17.68 -0.92
N ARG A 47 11.34 18.07 -2.19
CA ARG A 47 10.87 19.39 -2.58
C ARG A 47 9.36 19.52 -2.35
N PRO A 48 8.86 20.70 -1.98
CA PRO A 48 7.42 20.97 -1.92
C PRO A 48 6.75 20.83 -3.29
N GLU A 49 7.40 21.38 -4.31
CA GLU A 49 6.93 21.35 -5.70
C GLU A 49 7.45 20.09 -6.39
N LYS A 50 6.64 19.04 -6.37
CA LYS A 50 6.90 17.77 -7.04
C LYS A 50 5.59 17.12 -7.46
N ASP A 51 5.63 16.33 -8.50
CA ASP A 51 4.45 15.61 -9.01
C ASP A 51 4.06 14.44 -8.10
N ASP A 52 5.02 13.89 -7.36
CA ASP A 52 4.80 12.74 -6.46
C ASP A 52 4.29 13.17 -5.08
N SER A 53 3.43 12.36 -4.48
CA SER A 53 3.14 12.47 -3.05
C SER A 53 4.36 12.08 -2.21
N ASP A 54 4.43 12.53 -0.95
CA ASP A 54 5.51 12.15 -0.04
C ASP A 54 5.60 10.63 0.14
N THR A 55 4.45 9.96 0.20
CA THR A 55 4.36 8.49 0.32
C THR A 55 4.90 7.80 -0.93
N GLN A 56 4.55 8.30 -2.13
CA GLN A 56 5.05 7.78 -3.40
C GLN A 56 6.57 7.96 -3.51
N SER A 57 7.08 9.13 -3.16
CA SER A 57 8.53 9.38 -3.17
C SER A 57 9.29 8.45 -2.23
N ALA A 58 8.76 8.20 -1.02
CA ALA A 58 9.34 7.27 -0.05
C ALA A 58 9.32 5.83 -0.57
N MET A 59 8.21 5.39 -1.15
CA MET A 59 8.07 4.07 -1.77
C MET A 59 9.05 3.89 -2.92
N ASN A 60 9.11 4.85 -3.85
CA ASN A 60 10.03 4.82 -4.98
C ASN A 60 11.49 4.76 -4.53
N TYR A 61 11.83 5.47 -3.46
CA TYR A 61 13.16 5.38 -2.87
C TYR A 61 13.45 3.97 -2.33
N ALA A 62 12.52 3.38 -1.58
CA ALA A 62 12.67 2.03 -1.04
C ALA A 62 12.86 1.00 -2.17
N ILE A 63 12.08 1.07 -3.25
CA ILE A 63 12.21 0.17 -4.40
C ILE A 63 13.58 0.33 -5.07
N ARG A 64 14.03 1.57 -5.32
CA ARG A 64 15.36 1.84 -5.90
C ARG A 64 16.51 1.35 -5.04
N THR A 65 16.32 1.27 -3.73
CA THR A 65 17.32 0.71 -2.81
C THR A 65 17.20 -0.79 -2.62
N GLY A 66 16.33 -1.47 -3.39
CA GLY A 66 16.24 -2.92 -3.48
C GLY A 66 15.09 -3.55 -2.69
N ALA A 67 14.21 -2.77 -2.07
CA ALA A 67 13.05 -3.31 -1.38
C ALA A 67 12.09 -3.97 -2.39
N LYS A 68 11.70 -5.22 -2.10
CA LYS A 68 10.73 -5.99 -2.88
C LYS A 68 9.39 -6.16 -2.17
N LYS A 69 9.35 -5.98 -0.85
CA LYS A 69 8.15 -6.01 -0.03
C LYS A 69 8.14 -4.78 0.87
N ILE A 70 7.09 -3.99 0.77
CA ILE A 70 6.97 -2.72 1.46
C ILE A 70 5.63 -2.69 2.20
N VAL A 71 5.66 -2.34 3.46
CA VAL A 71 4.44 -2.12 4.25
C VAL A 71 4.35 -0.64 4.58
N ILE A 72 3.22 -0.02 4.23
CA ILE A 72 2.97 1.40 4.45
C ILE A 72 1.86 1.54 5.48
N PHE A 73 2.17 2.20 6.60
CA PHE A 73 1.22 2.44 7.68
C PHE A 73 0.66 3.85 7.64
N GLY A 74 -0.59 4.00 8.14
CA GLY A 74 -1.20 5.31 8.33
C GLY A 74 -1.67 5.99 7.04
N VAL A 75 -2.00 5.21 6.02
CA VAL A 75 -2.38 5.68 4.68
C VAL A 75 -3.85 6.03 4.52
N THR A 76 -4.68 5.73 5.52
CA THR A 76 -6.14 5.93 5.52
C THR A 76 -6.55 7.18 6.28
N GLY A 77 -5.84 8.28 6.14
CA GLY A 77 -6.12 9.55 6.81
C GLY A 77 -7.48 10.17 6.44
N ASN A 78 -7.74 11.38 6.88
CA ASN A 78 -9.03 12.06 6.71
C ASN A 78 -9.33 12.52 5.26
N ARG A 79 -8.35 12.50 4.37
CA ARG A 79 -8.50 12.95 2.98
C ARG A 79 -8.70 11.76 2.05
N VAL A 80 -9.88 11.68 1.43
CA VAL A 80 -10.24 10.60 0.50
C VAL A 80 -9.38 10.64 -0.77
N ASP A 81 -9.04 11.84 -1.27
CA ASP A 81 -8.16 11.98 -2.43
C ASP A 81 -6.77 11.39 -2.18
N HIS A 82 -6.20 11.57 -0.98
CA HIS A 82 -4.94 10.92 -0.60
C HIS A 82 -5.08 9.40 -0.46
N LEU A 83 -6.22 8.93 0.07
CA LEU A 83 -6.48 7.49 0.14
C LEU A 83 -6.54 6.88 -1.27
N MET A 84 -7.26 7.51 -2.19
CA MET A 84 -7.34 7.05 -3.58
C MET A 84 -5.96 7.05 -4.27
N ALA A 85 -5.16 8.10 -4.05
CA ALA A 85 -3.79 8.15 -4.55
C ALA A 85 -2.92 7.02 -3.95
N ASN A 86 -3.11 6.68 -2.67
CA ASN A 86 -2.38 5.58 -2.03
C ASN A 86 -2.77 4.22 -2.60
N PHE A 87 -4.01 4.00 -3.03
CA PHE A 87 -4.36 2.78 -3.77
C PHE A 87 -3.59 2.67 -5.09
N GLY A 88 -3.38 3.79 -5.79
CA GLY A 88 -2.53 3.82 -6.99
C GLY A 88 -1.10 3.35 -6.75
N LEU A 89 -0.56 3.51 -5.52
CA LEU A 89 0.77 3.03 -5.17
C LEU A 89 0.90 1.51 -5.23
N LEU A 90 -0.20 0.78 -5.01
CA LEU A 90 -0.21 -0.69 -5.14
C LEU A 90 0.14 -1.12 -6.56
N VAL A 91 -0.51 -0.50 -7.55
CA VAL A 91 -0.25 -0.78 -8.98
C VAL A 91 1.13 -0.28 -9.40
N LEU A 92 1.48 0.94 -8.97
CA LEU A 92 2.78 1.52 -9.29
C LEU A 92 3.95 0.64 -8.81
N ALA A 93 3.83 0.10 -7.59
CA ALA A 93 4.85 -0.79 -7.04
C ALA A 93 4.92 -2.13 -7.80
N GLN A 94 3.77 -2.72 -8.13
CA GLN A 94 3.70 -3.96 -8.91
C GLN A 94 4.39 -3.78 -10.27
N ASN A 95 4.13 -2.67 -10.96
CA ASN A 95 4.79 -2.34 -12.23
C ASN A 95 6.32 -2.17 -12.10
N GLN A 96 6.80 -1.86 -10.90
CA GLN A 96 8.23 -1.76 -10.58
C GLN A 96 8.80 -3.06 -9.98
N GLY A 97 8.03 -4.15 -9.98
CA GLY A 97 8.45 -5.45 -9.46
C GLY A 97 8.57 -5.51 -7.93
N ALA A 98 7.75 -4.76 -7.22
CA ALA A 98 7.65 -4.77 -5.77
C ALA A 98 6.21 -4.97 -5.31
N GLU A 99 6.03 -5.57 -4.14
CA GLU A 99 4.75 -5.71 -3.47
C GLU A 99 4.59 -4.63 -2.40
N VAL A 100 3.48 -3.93 -2.44
CA VAL A 100 3.11 -2.97 -1.39
C VAL A 100 1.88 -3.49 -0.65
N THR A 101 1.91 -3.35 0.65
CA THR A 101 0.75 -3.56 1.53
C THR A 101 0.47 -2.26 2.28
N LEU A 102 -0.78 -1.83 2.23
CA LEU A 102 -1.26 -0.69 2.99
C LEU A 102 -1.95 -1.19 4.26
N VAL A 103 -1.54 -0.69 5.41
CA VAL A 103 -2.05 -1.15 6.71
C VAL A 103 -2.46 0.02 7.58
N ASP A 104 -3.64 -0.09 8.19
CA ASP A 104 -4.04 0.78 9.28
C ASP A 104 -4.56 -0.05 10.48
N ARG A 105 -5.20 0.60 11.43
CA ARG A 105 -5.75 -0.08 12.62
C ARG A 105 -6.78 -1.13 12.29
N TYR A 106 -7.53 -0.97 11.19
CA TYR A 106 -8.70 -1.77 10.86
C TYR A 106 -8.59 -2.48 9.51
N ASN A 107 -7.64 -2.07 8.67
CA ASN A 107 -7.57 -2.50 7.29
C ASN A 107 -6.17 -3.00 6.91
N TYR A 108 -6.17 -4.05 6.13
CA TYR A 108 -5.00 -4.63 5.46
C TYR A 108 -5.34 -4.74 3.98
N MET A 109 -4.65 -3.99 3.13
CA MET A 109 -4.99 -3.86 1.71
C MET A 109 -3.77 -4.15 0.86
N LYS A 110 -3.93 -5.00 -0.14
CA LYS A 110 -2.89 -5.34 -1.12
C LYS A 110 -3.51 -5.69 -2.47
N LEU A 111 -2.73 -5.63 -3.52
CA LEU A 111 -3.11 -6.27 -4.78
C LEU A 111 -2.97 -7.79 -4.64
N ILE A 112 -3.86 -8.48 -5.31
CA ILE A 112 -3.79 -9.93 -5.49
C ILE A 112 -3.72 -10.25 -6.98
N SER A 113 -3.07 -11.36 -7.31
CA SER A 113 -2.98 -11.90 -8.65
C SER A 113 -3.77 -13.20 -8.77
N ASP A 114 -3.87 -13.71 -9.98
CA ASP A 114 -4.45 -15.02 -10.24
C ASP A 114 -3.84 -16.10 -9.36
N GLY A 115 -4.66 -17.04 -8.92
CA GLY A 115 -4.24 -18.15 -8.07
C GLY A 115 -3.87 -17.76 -6.63
N THR A 116 -4.30 -16.58 -6.15
CA THR A 116 -4.00 -16.17 -4.76
C THR A 116 -4.73 -17.06 -3.77
N VAL A 117 -3.95 -17.70 -2.89
CA VAL A 117 -4.47 -18.48 -1.76
C VAL A 117 -4.42 -17.66 -0.49
N LEU A 118 -5.56 -17.57 0.18
CA LEU A 118 -5.69 -16.90 1.47
C LEU A 118 -5.92 -17.96 2.56
N LYS A 119 -5.10 -17.93 3.61
CA LYS A 119 -5.25 -18.84 4.75
C LYS A 119 -6.09 -18.19 5.83
N LYS A 120 -7.05 -18.94 6.36
CA LYS A 120 -7.91 -18.48 7.43
C LYS A 120 -7.13 -18.08 8.70
N SER A 121 -6.08 -18.80 9.02
CA SER A 121 -5.21 -18.52 10.16
C SER A 121 -4.35 -17.26 10.04
N GLU A 122 -4.18 -16.73 8.80
CA GLU A 122 -3.36 -15.55 8.51
C GLU A 122 -4.22 -14.30 8.24
N GLN A 123 -5.54 -14.36 8.45
CA GLN A 123 -6.43 -13.22 8.24
C GLN A 123 -6.12 -12.08 9.22
N PHE A 124 -6.07 -10.89 8.70
CA PHE A 124 -5.95 -9.67 9.50
C PHE A 124 -7.23 -9.36 10.30
N GLY A 125 -8.40 -9.67 9.74
CA GLY A 125 -9.70 -9.45 10.33
C GLY A 125 -10.71 -10.50 9.91
N LYS A 126 -11.95 -10.36 10.37
CA LYS A 126 -13.03 -11.30 10.07
C LYS A 126 -13.43 -11.29 8.60
N TYR A 127 -13.41 -10.11 7.97
CA TYR A 127 -13.97 -9.91 6.64
C TYR A 127 -12.88 -9.73 5.60
N VAL A 128 -13.15 -10.22 4.39
CA VAL A 128 -12.37 -10.01 3.18
C VAL A 128 -13.26 -9.38 2.13
N SER A 129 -12.76 -8.36 1.46
CA SER A 129 -13.47 -7.69 0.37
C SER A 129 -12.58 -7.63 -0.87
N PHE A 130 -13.18 -7.77 -2.03
CA PHE A 130 -12.49 -7.71 -3.31
C PHE A 130 -13.03 -6.54 -4.13
N PHE A 131 -12.14 -5.78 -4.73
CA PHE A 131 -12.48 -4.67 -5.61
C PHE A 131 -11.68 -4.76 -6.90
N PRO A 132 -12.29 -4.53 -8.05
CA PRO A 132 -11.55 -4.37 -9.28
C PRO A 132 -10.78 -3.05 -9.22
N PHE A 133 -9.50 -3.07 -9.59
CA PHE A 133 -8.68 -1.87 -9.58
C PHE A 133 -7.91 -1.74 -10.89
N GLY A 134 -8.15 -0.67 -11.63
CA GLY A 134 -7.54 -0.42 -12.93
C GLY A 134 -8.33 -0.96 -14.14
N GLY A 135 -9.37 -1.75 -13.92
CA GLY A 135 -10.22 -2.32 -14.97
C GLY A 135 -11.17 -3.37 -14.43
N ASN A 136 -11.94 -4.00 -15.30
CA ASN A 136 -12.80 -5.11 -14.93
C ASN A 136 -11.96 -6.37 -14.67
N VAL A 137 -12.41 -7.20 -13.74
CA VAL A 137 -11.82 -8.51 -13.46
C VAL A 137 -12.74 -9.56 -14.09
N THR A 138 -12.24 -10.26 -15.10
CA THR A 138 -12.98 -11.34 -15.76
C THR A 138 -12.74 -12.67 -15.06
N ASP A 139 -13.73 -13.55 -15.15
CA ASP A 139 -13.68 -14.93 -14.64
C ASP A 139 -13.30 -15.06 -13.15
N LEU A 140 -13.69 -14.05 -12.33
CA LEU A 140 -13.47 -14.11 -10.89
C LEU A 140 -14.17 -15.34 -10.31
N THR A 141 -13.38 -16.22 -9.73
CA THR A 141 -13.85 -17.38 -8.99
C THR A 141 -13.33 -17.31 -7.56
N LEU A 142 -14.24 -17.37 -6.59
CA LEU A 142 -13.94 -17.36 -5.16
C LEU A 142 -14.38 -18.68 -4.55
N GLU A 143 -13.42 -19.48 -4.11
CA GLU A 143 -13.64 -20.77 -3.46
C GLU A 143 -13.21 -20.71 -1.99
N GLY A 144 -13.92 -21.43 -1.13
CA GLY A 144 -13.64 -21.45 0.31
C GLY A 144 -14.15 -20.22 1.08
N PHE A 145 -14.96 -19.40 0.42
CA PHE A 145 -15.63 -18.25 1.01
C PHE A 145 -17.11 -18.55 1.30
N LYS A 146 -17.67 -17.80 2.25
CA LYS A 146 -19.09 -17.89 2.61
C LYS A 146 -20.01 -17.50 1.45
N TYR A 147 -19.60 -16.53 0.65
CA TYR A 147 -20.26 -16.12 -0.56
C TYR A 147 -19.33 -16.42 -1.75
N PRO A 148 -19.42 -17.66 -2.28
CA PRO A 148 -18.57 -18.06 -3.41
C PRO A 148 -19.04 -17.37 -4.70
N LEU A 149 -18.11 -17.23 -5.65
CA LEU A 149 -18.38 -16.78 -7.01
C LEU A 149 -17.77 -17.77 -8.00
N SER A 150 -18.33 -17.84 -9.18
CA SER A 150 -17.79 -18.67 -10.26
C SER A 150 -17.87 -17.92 -11.59
N ASN A 151 -16.73 -17.75 -12.24
CA ASN A 151 -16.60 -17.11 -13.56
C ASN A 151 -17.35 -15.77 -13.67
N TYR A 152 -17.26 -14.94 -12.64
CA TYR A 152 -17.98 -13.67 -12.58
C TYR A 152 -17.13 -12.52 -13.15
N CYS A 153 -17.73 -11.65 -13.95
CA CYS A 153 -17.07 -10.42 -14.39
C CYS A 153 -17.34 -9.32 -13.36
N LEU A 154 -16.36 -9.07 -12.49
CA LEU A 154 -16.46 -8.04 -11.46
C LEU A 154 -16.11 -6.67 -12.03
N THR A 155 -17.02 -5.72 -11.87
CA THR A 155 -16.88 -4.34 -12.34
C THR A 155 -16.93 -3.36 -11.17
N ALA A 156 -16.53 -2.12 -11.40
CA ALA A 156 -16.61 -1.06 -10.39
C ALA A 156 -18.07 -0.75 -9.96
N ALA A 157 -19.07 -1.16 -10.76
CA ALA A 157 -20.47 -1.01 -10.44
C ALA A 157 -21.00 -2.07 -9.45
N ASP A 158 -20.25 -3.16 -9.24
CA ASP A 158 -20.62 -4.25 -8.34
C ASP A 158 -20.28 -3.93 -6.88
N SER A 159 -20.73 -2.77 -6.41
CA SER A 159 -20.28 -2.14 -5.17
C SER A 159 -20.55 -2.93 -3.89
N GLY A 160 -21.38 -3.95 -3.91
CA GLY A 160 -21.76 -4.73 -2.72
C GLY A 160 -21.46 -6.21 -2.81
N LEU A 161 -21.25 -6.73 -4.00
CA LEU A 161 -21.22 -8.18 -4.25
C LEU A 161 -20.07 -8.90 -3.53
N THR A 162 -18.89 -8.27 -3.51
CA THR A 162 -17.67 -8.87 -2.95
C THR A 162 -17.23 -8.24 -1.64
N VAL A 163 -18.07 -7.41 -1.04
CA VAL A 163 -17.78 -6.73 0.22
C VAL A 163 -18.21 -7.61 1.41
N SER A 164 -17.38 -7.63 2.44
CA SER A 164 -17.64 -8.35 3.71
C SER A 164 -17.85 -9.85 3.54
N ASN A 165 -17.14 -10.48 2.63
CA ASN A 165 -17.08 -11.93 2.54
C ASN A 165 -16.29 -12.51 3.73
N GLU A 166 -16.44 -13.79 4.01
CA GLU A 166 -15.76 -14.48 5.10
C GLU A 166 -15.06 -15.73 4.56
N ILE A 167 -13.84 -16.00 4.99
CA ILE A 167 -13.17 -17.28 4.70
C ILE A 167 -13.74 -18.33 5.63
N ILE A 168 -14.35 -19.37 5.08
CA ILE A 168 -14.95 -20.49 5.85
C ILE A 168 -14.07 -21.73 5.85
N SER A 169 -13.28 -21.94 4.82
CA SER A 169 -12.33 -23.03 4.68
C SER A 169 -10.98 -22.68 5.28
N GLU A 170 -10.12 -23.66 5.55
CA GLU A 170 -8.74 -23.41 6.00
C GLU A 170 -7.94 -22.60 4.97
N HIS A 171 -8.17 -22.91 3.68
CA HIS A 171 -7.62 -22.19 2.54
C HIS A 171 -8.78 -21.71 1.67
N ALA A 172 -8.71 -20.47 1.24
CA ALA A 172 -9.62 -19.89 0.25
C ALA A 172 -8.81 -19.46 -0.98
N LEU A 173 -9.38 -19.70 -2.15
CA LEU A 173 -8.73 -19.46 -3.43
C LEU A 173 -9.45 -18.35 -4.19
N SER A 174 -8.68 -17.42 -4.73
CA SER A 174 -9.16 -16.42 -5.68
C SER A 174 -8.47 -16.66 -7.01
N LEU A 175 -9.24 -17.05 -8.02
CA LEU A 175 -8.82 -17.16 -9.42
C LEU A 175 -9.36 -15.93 -10.17
N ILE A 176 -8.53 -15.32 -10.97
CA ILE A 176 -8.88 -14.18 -11.82
C ILE A 176 -8.25 -14.36 -13.19
N HIS A 177 -8.96 -14.07 -14.26
CA HIS A 177 -8.37 -13.82 -15.55
C HIS A 177 -8.29 -12.32 -15.78
N ILE A 178 -7.08 -11.83 -16.05
CA ILE A 178 -6.87 -10.46 -16.51
C ILE A 178 -6.76 -10.58 -18.03
N SER A 179 -7.81 -10.16 -18.76
CA SER A 179 -7.69 -9.99 -20.20
C SER A 179 -6.72 -8.83 -20.47
N GLU A 180 -5.67 -9.12 -21.23
CA GLU A 180 -4.78 -8.11 -21.81
C GLU A 180 -5.51 -7.11 -22.71
#